data_c6058ffde04d5fa0d38f3eabfecb88d3
#
_entry.id   c6058ffde04d5fa0d38f3eabfecb88d3
#
_cell.length_a   1.000
_cell.length_b   1.000
_cell.length_c   1.000
_cell.angle_alpha   90.00
_cell.angle_beta   90.00
_cell.angle_gamma   90.00
#
_symmetry.space_group_name_H-M   'P 1'
#
loop_
_entity.id
_entity.type
_entity.pdbx_description
1 polymer ?
#
loop_
_entity_poly.entity_id
_entity_poly.type
_entity_poly.pdbx_seq_one_letter_code
_entity_poly.pdbx_strand_id
1 'polypeptide(L)'
;MKINLWRYLAIFSLLLFGTLSLTSCVSSSTTESEYYNAGNANLSITGAQLDQYYLFRFDTSTSALTMALPSAADIVANLQSPYVGEVIDVAVAADGVNSVTLIAGTNVTIKTSASVVPGNTTATMYCELDNITSGTEAVTLY
;
A
#
# COMPACT_ATOMS: atom_id res chain seq x y z
N MET A 1 -70.29 8.96 -9.59
CA MET A 1 -69.17 8.62 -8.76
C MET A 1 -67.89 8.91 -9.58
N LYS A 2 -67.27 10.09 -9.39
CA LYS A 2 -66.03 10.47 -10.14
C LYS A 2 -64.86 9.99 -9.36
N ILE A 3 -64.22 8.93 -9.85
CA ILE A 3 -63.00 8.40 -9.27
C ILE A 3 -61.85 9.36 -9.64
N ASN A 4 -61.25 9.98 -8.64
CA ASN A 4 -60.13 10.91 -8.84
C ASN A 4 -58.89 10.14 -9.31
N LEU A 5 -58.76 9.97 -10.62
CA LEU A 5 -57.67 9.31 -11.31
C LEU A 5 -56.28 9.90 -10.93
N TRP A 6 -56.22 11.15 -10.50
CA TRP A 6 -55.02 11.84 -10.12
C TRP A 6 -54.36 11.32 -8.82
N ARG A 7 -55.13 10.69 -7.94
CA ARG A 7 -54.57 10.11 -6.71
C ARG A 7 -53.81 8.81 -6.96
N TYR A 8 -54.17 8.08 -8.01
CA TYR A 8 -53.46 6.84 -8.39
C TYR A 8 -52.21 7.11 -9.20
N LEU A 9 -52.14 8.21 -9.97
CA LEU A 9 -50.91 8.61 -10.69
C LEU A 9 -49.82 9.02 -9.74
N ALA A 10 -50.11 9.69 -8.61
CA ALA A 10 -49.11 10.10 -7.62
C ALA A 10 -48.50 8.91 -6.86
N ILE A 11 -49.33 7.85 -6.63
CA ILE A 11 -48.84 6.64 -5.92
C ILE A 11 -47.99 5.78 -6.86
N PHE A 12 -48.33 5.72 -8.15
CA PHE A 12 -47.59 4.95 -9.14
C PHE A 12 -46.22 5.61 -9.48
N SER A 13 -46.16 6.94 -9.44
CA SER A 13 -44.91 7.68 -9.63
C SER A 13 -43.91 7.47 -8.47
N LEU A 14 -44.42 7.27 -7.25
CA LEU A 14 -43.56 7.04 -6.07
C LEU A 14 -43.01 5.62 -6.01
N LEU A 15 -43.67 4.65 -6.66
CA LEU A 15 -43.23 3.26 -6.74
C LEU A 15 -42.21 3.03 -7.88
N LEU A 16 -42.16 3.92 -8.88
CA LEU A 16 -41.23 3.78 -10.01
C LEU A 16 -39.84 4.43 -9.75
N PHE A 17 -39.75 5.34 -8.76
CA PHE A 17 -38.47 5.93 -8.33
C PHE A 17 -37.86 5.25 -7.12
N GLY A 18 -38.46 4.20 -6.58
CA GLY A 18 -38.01 3.45 -5.40
C GLY A 18 -37.03 2.32 -5.69
N THR A 19 -36.66 2.07 -6.96
CA THR A 19 -35.48 1.27 -7.26
C THR A 19 -34.25 2.17 -7.34
N LEU A 20 -33.97 2.87 -6.23
CA LEU A 20 -32.56 3.22 -6.00
C LEU A 20 -31.84 1.88 -6.00
N SER A 21 -31.19 1.58 -7.10
CA SER A 21 -30.12 0.62 -7.15
C SER A 21 -29.19 0.96 -6.00
N LEU A 22 -29.31 0.19 -4.92
CA LEU A 22 -28.17 -0.11 -4.09
C LEU A 22 -27.17 -0.76 -5.07
N THR A 23 -26.46 0.08 -5.83
CA THR A 23 -25.15 -0.29 -6.28
C THR A 23 -24.44 -0.60 -4.96
N SER A 24 -24.53 -1.87 -4.56
CA SER A 24 -23.58 -2.42 -3.64
C SER A 24 -22.26 -1.86 -4.12
N CYS A 25 -21.56 -1.10 -3.29
CA CYS A 25 -20.14 -1.08 -3.35
C CYS A 25 -19.74 -2.54 -3.23
N VAL A 26 -19.71 -3.24 -4.35
CA VAL A 26 -18.81 -4.34 -4.50
C VAL A 26 -17.47 -3.64 -4.38
N SER A 27 -16.95 -3.55 -3.16
CA SER A 27 -15.53 -3.50 -3.00
C SER A 27 -15.06 -4.68 -3.82
N SER A 28 -14.50 -4.41 -4.99
CA SER A 28 -13.64 -5.38 -5.62
C SER A 28 -12.60 -5.65 -4.54
N SER A 29 -12.78 -6.72 -3.79
CA SER A 29 -11.67 -7.37 -3.15
C SER A 29 -10.80 -7.83 -4.31
N THR A 30 -9.99 -6.94 -4.87
CA THR A 30 -8.71 -7.35 -5.34
C THR A 30 -8.18 -8.15 -4.17
N THR A 31 -7.97 -9.44 -4.35
CA THR A 31 -7.19 -10.27 -3.46
C THR A 31 -5.84 -9.55 -3.41
N GLU A 32 -5.70 -8.60 -2.47
CA GLU A 32 -4.42 -8.02 -2.15
C GLU A 32 -3.57 -9.20 -1.76
N SER A 33 -2.55 -9.46 -2.55
CA SER A 33 -1.57 -10.47 -2.21
C SER A 33 -0.94 -9.94 -0.93
N GLU A 34 -1.21 -10.58 0.21
CA GLU A 34 -0.78 -10.12 1.54
C GLU A 34 0.74 -9.92 1.61
N TYR A 35 1.48 -10.47 0.65
CA TYR A 35 2.93 -10.34 0.60
C TYR A 35 3.47 -10.44 -0.83
N TYR A 36 4.63 -9.83 -1.05
CA TYR A 36 5.45 -10.00 -2.23
C TYR A 36 6.55 -11.03 -1.96
N ASN A 37 6.64 -12.08 -2.78
CA ASN A 37 7.69 -13.10 -2.65
C ASN A 37 8.86 -12.77 -3.59
N ALA A 38 9.97 -12.28 -3.04
CA ALA A 38 11.20 -11.99 -3.75
C ALA A 38 12.04 -13.25 -4.04
N GLY A 39 11.75 -14.38 -3.37
CA GLY A 39 12.56 -15.59 -3.46
C GLY A 39 14.01 -15.35 -3.02
N ASN A 40 14.96 -16.01 -3.67
CA ASN A 40 16.41 -15.91 -3.40
C ASN A 40 17.09 -14.92 -4.37
N ALA A 41 16.61 -13.69 -4.41
CA ALA A 41 17.17 -12.64 -5.29
C ALA A 41 17.13 -11.27 -4.62
N ASN A 42 18.07 -10.41 -4.97
CA ASN A 42 17.99 -8.99 -4.64
C ASN A 42 16.76 -8.36 -5.34
N LEU A 43 16.09 -7.46 -4.64
CA LEU A 43 14.88 -6.82 -5.13
C LEU A 43 15.03 -5.30 -5.14
N SER A 44 14.62 -4.65 -6.21
CA SER A 44 14.33 -3.21 -6.25
C SER A 44 12.84 -3.04 -6.36
N ILE A 45 12.22 -2.45 -5.35
CA ILE A 45 10.77 -2.21 -5.33
C ILE A 45 10.42 -0.86 -5.92
N THR A 46 9.21 -0.74 -6.43
CA THR A 46 8.61 0.51 -6.92
C THR A 46 7.66 1.10 -5.87
N GLY A 47 7.30 2.38 -5.99
CA GLY A 47 6.29 3.01 -5.15
C GLY A 47 4.95 2.27 -5.22
N ALA A 48 4.54 1.81 -6.41
CA ALA A 48 3.33 1.02 -6.59
C ALA A 48 3.36 -0.33 -5.83
N GLN A 49 4.52 -1.00 -5.77
CA GLN A 49 4.66 -2.22 -4.98
C GLN A 49 4.64 -1.94 -3.49
N LEU A 50 5.18 -0.81 -3.05
CA LEU A 50 5.13 -0.39 -1.66
C LEU A 50 3.69 -0.06 -1.21
N ASP A 51 2.86 0.52 -2.09
CA ASP A 51 1.44 0.77 -1.85
C ASP A 51 0.59 -0.53 -1.86
N GLN A 52 0.99 -1.51 -2.68
CA GLN A 52 0.25 -2.74 -2.88
C GLN A 52 0.52 -3.82 -1.83
N TYR A 53 1.78 -3.94 -1.35
CA TYR A 53 2.22 -5.01 -0.45
C TYR A 53 2.78 -4.43 0.84
N TYR A 54 2.29 -4.94 1.97
CA TYR A 54 2.85 -4.55 3.26
C TYR A 54 4.02 -5.45 3.69
N LEU A 55 4.15 -6.67 3.13
CA LEU A 55 5.17 -7.65 3.50
C LEU A 55 5.97 -8.11 2.28
N PHE A 56 7.29 -7.99 2.36
CA PHE A 56 8.25 -8.50 1.38
C PHE A 56 9.02 -9.68 1.98
N ARG A 57 8.93 -10.85 1.35
CA ARG A 57 9.56 -12.08 1.83
C ARG A 57 10.75 -12.48 0.97
N PHE A 58 11.87 -12.80 1.61
CA PHE A 58 13.11 -13.19 0.98
C PHE A 58 13.56 -14.55 1.50
N ASP A 59 13.89 -15.48 0.59
CA ASP A 59 14.60 -16.71 0.93
C ASP A 59 16.09 -16.43 1.07
N THR A 60 16.56 -16.23 2.29
CA THR A 60 17.96 -15.92 2.63
C THR A 60 18.75 -17.16 3.07
N SER A 61 18.29 -18.35 2.69
CA SER A 61 18.93 -19.63 3.08
C SER A 61 20.35 -19.77 2.53
N THR A 62 20.63 -19.25 1.33
CA THR A 62 21.91 -19.43 0.63
C THR A 62 22.84 -18.21 0.71
N SER A 63 22.30 -16.99 0.80
CA SER A 63 23.08 -15.75 0.83
C SER A 63 22.33 -14.61 1.49
N ALA A 64 23.08 -13.60 1.94
CA ALA A 64 22.48 -12.32 2.30
C ALA A 64 21.97 -11.60 1.04
N LEU A 65 20.81 -10.94 1.16
CA LEU A 65 20.12 -10.28 0.06
C LEU A 65 19.96 -8.78 0.34
N THR A 66 19.57 -8.04 -0.69
CA THR A 66 19.28 -6.61 -0.59
C THR A 66 17.87 -6.28 -1.09
N MET A 67 17.25 -5.30 -0.45
CA MET A 67 16.01 -4.66 -0.90
C MET A 67 16.26 -3.18 -1.11
N ALA A 68 16.26 -2.73 -2.36
CA ALA A 68 16.36 -1.32 -2.69
C ALA A 68 14.98 -0.68 -2.66
N LEU A 69 14.84 0.38 -1.86
CA LEU A 69 13.63 1.18 -1.75
C LEU A 69 13.47 2.11 -2.96
N PRO A 70 12.25 2.47 -3.36
CA PRO A 70 12.01 3.45 -4.41
C PRO A 70 12.45 4.84 -3.97
N SER A 71 12.51 5.80 -4.89
CA SER A 71 12.73 7.20 -4.52
C SER A 71 11.54 7.77 -3.74
N ALA A 72 11.76 8.80 -2.92
CA ALA A 72 10.68 9.49 -2.22
C ALA A 72 9.61 10.01 -3.20
N ALA A 73 10.01 10.52 -4.37
CA ALA A 73 9.10 10.96 -5.42
C ALA A 73 8.22 9.83 -5.96
N ASP A 74 8.79 8.62 -6.15
CA ASP A 74 8.03 7.45 -6.62
C ASP A 74 7.06 6.95 -5.54
N ILE A 75 7.45 6.99 -4.27
CA ILE A 75 6.56 6.66 -3.14
C ILE A 75 5.36 7.60 -3.13
N VAL A 76 5.60 8.92 -3.06
CA VAL A 76 4.55 9.95 -2.98
C VAL A 76 3.61 9.89 -4.20
N ALA A 77 4.14 9.66 -5.41
CA ALA A 77 3.35 9.61 -6.64
C ALA A 77 2.37 8.42 -6.72
N ASN A 78 2.62 7.34 -5.97
CA ASN A 78 1.77 6.14 -5.99
C ASN A 78 0.77 6.08 -4.83
N LEU A 79 0.83 6.98 -3.86
CA LEU A 79 -0.13 7.06 -2.76
C LEU A 79 -1.39 7.83 -3.15
N GLN A 80 -2.52 7.46 -2.55
CA GLN A 80 -3.78 8.16 -2.73
C GLN A 80 -3.89 9.32 -1.73
N SER A 81 -3.82 10.57 -2.23
CA SER A 81 -3.94 11.78 -1.40
C SER A 81 -2.90 11.88 -0.27
N PRO A 82 -1.60 11.75 -0.57
CA PRO A 82 -0.54 11.75 0.44
C PRO A 82 -0.53 13.07 1.23
N TYR A 83 -0.13 12.99 2.50
CA TYR A 83 0.05 14.17 3.37
C TYR A 83 1.33 14.04 4.21
N VAL A 84 1.90 15.15 4.61
CA VAL A 84 3.08 15.19 5.48
C VAL A 84 2.76 14.57 6.84
N GLY A 85 3.61 13.64 7.30
CA GLY A 85 3.39 12.86 8.51
C GLY A 85 2.56 11.59 8.31
N GLU A 86 2.15 11.28 7.07
CA GLU A 86 1.57 9.97 6.76
C GLU A 86 2.60 8.87 6.97
N VAL A 87 2.16 7.76 7.56
CA VAL A 87 3.00 6.60 7.87
C VAL A 87 2.50 5.38 7.13
N ILE A 88 3.41 4.70 6.43
CA ILE A 88 3.16 3.46 5.70
C ILE A 88 3.92 2.35 6.42
N ASP A 89 3.23 1.26 6.75
CA ASP A 89 3.84 0.07 7.34
C ASP A 89 4.53 -0.76 6.26
N VAL A 90 5.77 -1.12 6.51
CA VAL A 90 6.58 -1.99 5.64
C VAL A 90 7.17 -3.11 6.46
N ALA A 91 6.81 -4.34 6.15
CA ALA A 91 7.40 -5.51 6.78
C ALA A 91 8.33 -6.24 5.82
N VAL A 92 9.47 -6.68 6.33
CA VAL A 92 10.44 -7.48 5.58
C VAL A 92 10.77 -8.75 6.36
N ALA A 93 10.57 -9.91 5.73
CA ALA A 93 10.91 -11.21 6.28
C ALA A 93 12.17 -11.78 5.60
N ALA A 94 13.15 -12.15 6.40
CA ALA A 94 14.34 -12.90 5.99
C ALA A 94 14.14 -14.37 6.39
N ASP A 95 13.61 -15.19 5.46
CA ASP A 95 13.23 -16.59 5.70
C ASP A 95 14.44 -17.55 5.53
N GLY A 96 15.53 -17.30 6.24
CA GLY A 96 16.74 -18.10 6.21
C GLY A 96 17.79 -17.50 7.14
N VAL A 97 18.98 -18.10 7.20
CA VAL A 97 20.02 -17.75 8.19
C VAL A 97 20.74 -16.43 7.88
N ASN A 98 20.63 -15.93 6.66
CA ASN A 98 21.28 -14.70 6.24
C ASN A 98 20.34 -13.50 6.33
N SER A 99 20.88 -12.30 6.31
CA SER A 99 20.13 -11.05 6.46
C SER A 99 19.63 -10.48 5.13
N VAL A 100 18.63 -9.57 5.24
CA VAL A 100 18.26 -8.63 4.19
C VAL A 100 18.76 -7.24 4.57
N THR A 101 19.52 -6.59 3.68
CA THR A 101 19.97 -5.21 3.85
C THR A 101 19.10 -4.27 3.02
N LEU A 102 18.57 -3.21 3.64
CA LEU A 102 17.80 -2.19 2.97
C LEU A 102 18.72 -1.13 2.39
N ILE A 103 18.45 -0.74 1.14
CA ILE A 103 19.18 0.31 0.42
C ILE A 103 18.22 1.46 0.16
N ALA A 104 18.61 2.66 0.58
CA ALA A 104 17.80 3.86 0.39
C ALA A 104 17.68 4.26 -1.09
N GLY A 105 16.48 4.63 -1.51
CA GLY A 105 16.26 5.35 -2.76
C GLY A 105 16.64 6.84 -2.65
N THR A 106 16.51 7.57 -3.74
CA THR A 106 16.76 9.02 -3.76
C THR A 106 15.81 9.74 -2.79
N ASN A 107 16.35 10.61 -1.94
CA ASN A 107 15.61 11.36 -0.90
C ASN A 107 14.88 10.46 0.12
N VAL A 108 15.31 9.21 0.27
CA VAL A 108 14.87 8.31 1.35
C VAL A 108 15.98 8.20 2.38
N THR A 109 15.65 8.44 3.64
CA THR A 109 16.56 8.25 4.78
C THR A 109 16.19 6.97 5.52
N ILE A 110 17.14 6.05 5.69
CA ILE A 110 16.95 4.86 6.52
C ILE A 110 17.66 5.07 7.86
N LYS A 111 16.93 4.98 8.96
CA LYS A 111 17.55 5.00 10.30
C LYS A 111 18.35 3.71 10.50
N THR A 112 19.43 3.80 11.23
CA THR A 112 20.40 2.68 11.40
C THR A 112 19.75 1.41 11.93
N SER A 113 18.74 1.53 12.80
CA SER A 113 17.97 0.40 13.36
C SER A 113 17.13 -0.35 12.31
N ALA A 114 16.74 0.31 11.21
CA ALA A 114 15.91 -0.25 10.15
C ALA A 114 16.74 -0.74 8.93
N SER A 115 18.05 -0.57 8.94
CA SER A 115 18.89 -0.84 7.75
C SER A 115 19.14 -2.33 7.47
N VAL A 116 19.00 -3.21 8.45
CA VAL A 116 19.24 -4.64 8.30
C VAL A 116 18.20 -5.47 9.04
N VAL A 117 17.61 -6.43 8.33
CA VAL A 117 16.72 -7.45 8.90
C VAL A 117 17.55 -8.73 9.06
N PRO A 118 17.78 -9.20 10.30
CA PRO A 118 18.56 -10.42 10.56
C PRO A 118 17.87 -11.66 9.98
N GLY A 119 18.64 -12.70 9.68
CA GLY A 119 18.10 -13.98 9.21
C GLY A 119 17.15 -14.62 10.22
N ASN A 120 16.19 -15.39 9.71
CA ASN A 120 15.11 -16.03 10.47
C ASN A 120 14.24 -15.04 11.27
N THR A 121 14.12 -13.79 10.81
CA THR A 121 13.30 -12.77 11.46
C THR A 121 12.40 -12.04 10.46
N THR A 122 11.35 -11.42 10.99
CA THR A 122 10.56 -10.41 10.29
C THR A 122 10.67 -9.10 11.07
N ALA A 123 10.99 -8.02 10.37
CA ALA A 123 10.98 -6.68 10.93
C ALA A 123 9.85 -5.87 10.30
N THR A 124 9.10 -5.15 11.11
CA THR A 124 8.16 -4.12 10.66
C THR A 124 8.82 -2.77 10.85
N MET A 125 8.75 -1.95 9.83
CA MET A 125 9.32 -0.61 9.76
C MET A 125 8.24 0.37 9.40
N TYR A 126 8.47 1.64 9.70
CA TYR A 126 7.54 2.73 9.45
C TYR A 126 8.17 3.71 8.48
N CYS A 127 7.51 3.91 7.34
CA CYS A 127 7.92 4.83 6.29
C CYS A 127 7.11 6.12 6.44
N GLU A 128 7.71 7.19 6.99
CA GLU A 128 7.05 8.46 7.24
C GLU A 128 7.33 9.45 6.10
N LEU A 129 6.28 10.10 5.60
CA LEU A 129 6.39 11.15 4.57
C LEU A 129 6.79 12.48 5.23
N ASP A 130 8.05 12.88 5.10
CA ASP A 130 8.57 14.13 5.67
C ASP A 130 8.21 15.35 4.80
N ASN A 131 8.18 15.17 3.47
CA ASN A 131 7.83 16.20 2.50
C ASN A 131 7.20 15.55 1.25
N ILE A 132 6.10 16.13 0.78
CA ILE A 132 5.35 15.67 -0.41
C ILE A 132 5.38 16.69 -1.57
N THR A 133 6.16 17.78 -1.43
CA THR A 133 6.27 18.81 -2.47
C THR A 133 7.06 18.30 -3.65
N SER A 134 6.45 18.35 -4.86
CA SER A 134 7.07 17.88 -6.11
C SER A 134 8.46 18.44 -6.31
N GLY A 135 9.43 17.57 -6.56
CA GLY A 135 10.84 17.86 -6.75
C GLY A 135 11.66 17.98 -5.45
N THR A 136 11.01 17.92 -4.27
CA THR A 136 11.68 17.97 -2.96
C THR A 136 11.09 16.95 -1.98
N GLU A 137 10.43 15.91 -2.50
CA GLU A 137 9.85 14.83 -1.69
C GLU A 137 10.94 14.21 -0.79
N ALA A 138 10.56 13.91 0.43
CA ALA A 138 11.44 13.28 1.41
C ALA A 138 10.68 12.27 2.26
N VAL A 139 11.33 11.15 2.55
CA VAL A 139 10.76 10.04 3.31
C VAL A 139 11.80 9.51 4.30
N THR A 140 11.38 9.19 5.51
CA THR A 140 12.24 8.55 6.52
C THR A 140 11.69 7.17 6.90
N LEU A 141 12.55 6.15 6.88
CA LEU A 141 12.28 4.79 7.34
C LEU A 141 12.90 4.59 8.75
N TYR A 142 12.06 4.14 9.69
CA TYR A 142 12.43 3.86 11.09
C TYR A 142 12.42 2.38 11.39
#